data_d6f34f681f9f8ae701eaac1109604904
#
_entry.id   d6f34f681f9f8ae701eaac1109604904
#
_cell.length_a   1.000
_cell.length_b   1.000
_cell.length_c   1.000
_cell.angle_alpha   90.00
_cell.angle_beta   90.00
_cell.angle_gamma   90.00
#
_symmetry.space_group_name_H-M   'P 1'
#
loop_
_entity.id
_entity.type
_entity.pdbx_description
1 polymer ?
#
loop_
_entity_poly.entity_id
_entity_poly.type
_entity_poly.pdbx_seq_one_letter_code
_entity_poly.pdbx_strand_id
1 'polypeptide(L)'
;MLHLNIIKVKTPEEMGKAAADEFEAVIHAKPACVIGLATGSTPLPLYRELIAREQAGLIDFSRVRSANLDEYKGLAPDHPQSYRRFMQENLFDHISIKPENTIVPDGLAADIPTMCAMSLSLRTKRSITYAGD
;
A
#
# COMPACT_ATOMS: atom_id res chain seq x y z
N MET A 1 -0.75 -12.44 -24.84
CA MET A 1 -2.07 -11.78 -24.80
C MET A 1 -2.28 -11.20 -23.42
N LEU A 2 -2.53 -9.91 -23.34
CA LEU A 2 -2.87 -9.26 -22.08
C LEU A 2 -4.35 -9.57 -21.76
N HIS A 3 -4.59 -10.28 -20.69
CA HIS A 3 -5.95 -10.45 -20.15
C HIS A 3 -6.22 -9.32 -19.17
N LEU A 4 -7.13 -8.42 -19.55
CA LEU A 4 -7.65 -7.38 -18.69
C LEU A 4 -8.84 -7.93 -17.92
N ASN A 5 -8.75 -8.01 -16.61
CA ASN A 5 -9.86 -8.37 -15.75
C ASN A 5 -10.51 -7.08 -15.22
N ILE A 6 -11.77 -6.84 -15.59
CA ILE A 6 -12.53 -5.66 -15.17
C ILE A 6 -13.61 -6.09 -14.20
N ILE A 7 -13.53 -5.57 -12.97
CA ILE A 7 -14.53 -5.79 -11.92
C ILE A 7 -15.32 -4.49 -11.76
N LYS A 8 -16.62 -4.53 -12.08
CA LYS A 8 -17.53 -3.39 -11.91
C LYS A 8 -18.24 -3.50 -10.58
N VAL A 9 -18.19 -2.45 -9.80
CA VAL A 9 -18.84 -2.35 -8.48
C VAL A 9 -19.69 -1.07 -8.41
N LYS A 10 -20.61 -1.00 -7.46
CA LYS A 10 -21.56 0.11 -7.33
C LYS A 10 -21.19 1.11 -6.26
N THR A 11 -20.40 0.72 -5.28
CA THR A 11 -20.05 1.56 -4.11
C THR A 11 -18.57 1.51 -3.82
N PRO A 12 -17.99 2.54 -3.14
CA PRO A 12 -16.60 2.52 -2.68
C PRO A 12 -16.31 1.33 -1.75
N GLU A 13 -17.26 0.91 -0.94
CA GLU A 13 -17.13 -0.23 -0.03
C GLU A 13 -17.02 -1.55 -0.80
N GLU A 14 -17.84 -1.74 -1.83
CA GLU A 14 -17.72 -2.91 -2.72
C GLU A 14 -16.38 -2.92 -3.45
N MET A 15 -15.89 -1.76 -3.87
CA MET A 15 -14.59 -1.60 -4.48
C MET A 15 -13.47 -2.00 -3.51
N GLY A 16 -13.54 -1.53 -2.26
CA GLY A 16 -12.59 -1.89 -1.21
C GLY A 16 -12.55 -3.40 -0.97
N LYS A 17 -13.69 -4.07 -0.95
CA LYS A 17 -13.79 -5.52 -0.79
C LYS A 17 -13.20 -6.27 -1.99
N ALA A 18 -13.55 -5.88 -3.21
CA ALA A 18 -13.03 -6.51 -4.43
C ALA A 18 -11.50 -6.35 -4.52
N ALA A 19 -10.98 -5.17 -4.20
CA ALA A 19 -9.54 -4.96 -4.14
C ALA A 19 -8.88 -5.79 -3.02
N ALA A 20 -9.49 -5.88 -1.85
CA ALA A 20 -9.00 -6.69 -0.75
C ALA A 20 -8.94 -8.18 -1.08
N ASP A 21 -9.87 -8.70 -1.90
CA ASP A 21 -9.83 -10.08 -2.39
C ASP A 21 -8.53 -10.37 -3.18
N GLU A 22 -8.11 -9.42 -4.03
CA GLU A 22 -6.87 -9.54 -4.79
C GLU A 22 -5.63 -9.47 -3.88
N PHE A 23 -5.62 -8.56 -2.89
CA PHE A 23 -4.54 -8.46 -1.90
C PHE A 23 -4.43 -9.75 -1.08
N GLU A 24 -5.55 -10.28 -0.60
CA GLU A 24 -5.59 -11.53 0.16
C GLU A 24 -5.05 -12.69 -0.65
N ALA A 25 -5.47 -12.84 -1.91
CA ALA A 25 -4.98 -13.89 -2.79
C ALA A 25 -3.46 -13.80 -3.02
N VAL A 26 -2.92 -12.61 -3.24
CA VAL A 26 -1.48 -12.39 -3.42
C VAL A 26 -0.70 -12.71 -2.14
N ILE A 27 -1.18 -12.28 -0.98
CA ILE A 27 -0.52 -12.51 0.31
C ILE A 27 -0.54 -14.00 0.67
N HIS A 28 -1.66 -14.70 0.42
CA HIS A 28 -1.73 -16.15 0.63
C HIS A 28 -0.79 -16.92 -0.30
N ALA A 29 -0.70 -16.52 -1.56
CA ALA A 29 0.21 -17.15 -2.51
C ALA A 29 1.69 -16.89 -2.19
N LYS A 30 2.00 -15.71 -1.65
CA LYS A 30 3.35 -15.28 -1.31
C LYS A 30 3.35 -14.40 -0.06
N PRO A 31 3.44 -14.98 1.14
CA PRO A 31 3.39 -14.22 2.40
C PRO A 31 4.45 -13.13 2.55
N ALA A 32 5.59 -13.25 1.89
CA ALA A 32 6.65 -12.23 1.84
C ALA A 32 6.58 -11.37 0.57
N CYS A 33 5.38 -11.13 0.04
CA CYS A 33 5.19 -10.29 -1.14
C CYS A 33 5.50 -8.81 -0.88
N VAL A 34 5.65 -8.06 -1.97
CA VAL A 34 5.69 -6.59 -1.95
C VAL A 34 4.40 -6.06 -2.55
N ILE A 35 3.72 -5.18 -1.84
CA ILE A 35 2.49 -4.54 -2.29
C ILE A 35 2.71 -3.05 -2.52
N GLY A 36 2.14 -2.52 -3.60
CA GLY A 36 2.08 -1.08 -3.86
C GLY A 36 0.89 -0.47 -3.15
N LEU A 37 1.10 0.65 -2.47
CA LEU A 37 0.06 1.37 -1.74
C LEU A 37 -0.02 2.82 -2.20
N ALA A 38 -1.21 3.39 -2.12
CA ALA A 38 -1.50 4.76 -2.53
C ALA A 38 -2.02 5.59 -1.35
N THR A 39 -1.91 6.89 -1.46
CA THR A 39 -2.52 7.86 -0.54
C THR A 39 -3.80 8.46 -1.13
N GLY A 40 -4.48 9.28 -0.35
CA GLY A 40 -5.74 9.91 -0.75
C GLY A 40 -6.98 9.21 -0.23
N SER A 41 -8.14 9.67 -0.63
CA SER A 41 -9.43 9.14 -0.15
C SER A 41 -9.84 7.84 -0.82
N THR A 42 -9.42 7.62 -2.06
CA THR A 42 -9.82 6.46 -2.88
C THR A 42 -9.44 5.10 -2.26
N PRO A 43 -8.22 4.89 -1.72
CA PRO A 43 -7.86 3.60 -1.14
C PRO A 43 -8.40 3.35 0.27
N LEU A 44 -8.99 4.34 0.93
CA LEU A 44 -9.45 4.18 2.32
C LEU A 44 -10.43 3.03 2.53
N PRO A 45 -11.42 2.78 1.67
CA PRO A 45 -12.28 1.60 1.81
C PRO A 45 -11.50 0.28 1.76
N LEU A 46 -10.49 0.18 0.90
CA LEU A 46 -9.58 -0.97 0.84
C LEU A 46 -8.83 -1.12 2.17
N TYR A 47 -8.25 -0.05 2.69
CA TYR A 47 -7.47 -0.11 3.95
C TYR A 47 -8.32 -0.55 5.12
N ARG A 48 -9.54 -0.05 5.25
CA ARG A 48 -10.49 -0.50 6.28
C ARG A 48 -10.81 -1.99 6.15
N GLU A 49 -10.99 -2.48 4.93
CA GLU A 49 -11.26 -3.90 4.68
C GLU A 49 -10.05 -4.78 4.99
N LEU A 50 -8.83 -4.35 4.62
CA LEU A 50 -7.60 -5.09 4.95
C LEU A 50 -7.37 -5.19 6.46
N ILE A 51 -7.62 -4.10 7.21
CA ILE A 51 -7.56 -4.08 8.67
C ILE A 51 -8.56 -5.08 9.26
N ALA A 52 -9.81 -5.05 8.80
CA ALA A 52 -10.85 -5.95 9.26
C ALA A 52 -10.49 -7.43 9.00
N ARG A 53 -9.94 -7.73 7.84
CA ARG A 53 -9.52 -9.10 7.48
C ARG A 53 -8.35 -9.60 8.32
N GLU A 54 -7.38 -8.76 8.63
CA GLU A 54 -6.32 -9.16 9.54
C GLU A 54 -6.83 -9.39 10.97
N GLN A 55 -7.71 -8.53 11.47
CA GLN A 55 -8.35 -8.70 12.77
C GLN A 55 -9.17 -9.99 12.84
N ALA A 56 -9.76 -10.41 11.72
CA ALA A 56 -10.48 -11.68 11.59
C ALA A 56 -9.54 -12.90 11.37
N GLY A 57 -8.23 -12.70 11.27
CA GLY A 57 -7.26 -13.77 11.03
C GLY A 57 -7.20 -14.29 9.60
N LEU A 58 -7.77 -13.56 8.63
CA LEU A 58 -7.79 -13.96 7.22
C LEU A 58 -6.52 -13.58 6.46
N ILE A 59 -5.83 -12.52 6.89
CA ILE A 59 -4.58 -12.01 6.30
C ILE A 59 -3.54 -11.83 7.41
N ASP A 60 -2.28 -12.11 7.09
CA ASP A 60 -1.13 -11.84 7.95
C ASP A 60 -0.14 -10.92 7.23
N PHE A 61 0.03 -9.69 7.72
CA PHE A 61 0.96 -8.71 7.16
C PHE A 61 2.37 -8.79 7.76
N SER A 62 2.64 -9.67 8.72
CA SER A 62 3.92 -9.70 9.46
C SER A 62 5.16 -9.92 8.58
N ARG A 63 5.00 -10.51 7.39
CA ARG A 63 6.06 -10.78 6.42
C ARG A 63 5.92 -9.95 5.14
N VAL A 64 4.83 -9.21 4.99
CA VAL A 64 4.56 -8.38 3.83
C VAL A 64 5.47 -7.15 3.84
N ARG A 65 5.87 -6.71 2.67
CA ARG A 65 6.56 -5.43 2.44
C ARG A 65 5.65 -4.52 1.63
N SER A 66 5.69 -3.22 1.92
CA SER A 66 4.90 -2.24 1.18
C SER A 66 5.76 -1.13 0.60
N ALA A 67 5.27 -0.54 -0.50
CA ALA A 67 5.89 0.59 -1.14
C ALA A 67 4.84 1.62 -1.56
N ASN A 68 5.05 2.87 -1.18
CA ASN A 68 4.34 4.02 -1.72
C ASN A 68 5.21 4.70 -2.80
N LEU A 69 4.58 5.36 -3.76
CA LEU A 69 5.27 5.91 -4.93
C LEU A 69 5.89 7.27 -4.67
N ASP A 70 5.29 8.07 -3.78
CA ASP A 70 5.66 9.49 -3.62
C ASP A 70 5.54 9.97 -2.17
N GLU A 71 6.15 11.11 -1.92
CA GLU A 71 6.04 11.92 -0.71
C GLU A 71 6.25 13.38 -1.09
N TYR A 72 5.72 14.31 -0.29
CA TYR A 72 5.98 15.72 -0.42
C TYR A 72 7.42 16.06 -0.03
N LYS A 73 8.11 16.77 -0.93
CA LYS A 73 9.45 17.30 -0.65
C LYS A 73 9.38 18.33 0.48
N GLY A 74 10.27 18.20 1.44
CA GLY A 74 10.41 19.13 2.54
C GLY A 74 9.55 18.83 3.76
N LEU A 75 8.72 17.77 3.73
CA LEU A 75 7.93 17.36 4.87
C LEU A 75 8.63 16.28 5.68
N ALA A 76 8.66 16.46 6.99
CA ALA A 76 9.07 15.42 7.92
C ALA A 76 8.03 14.28 7.96
N PRO A 77 8.43 13.03 8.27
CA PRO A 77 7.52 11.89 8.31
C PRO A 77 6.35 12.02 9.28
N ASP A 78 6.48 12.84 10.30
CA ASP A 78 5.46 13.12 11.32
C ASP A 78 4.61 14.35 11.01
N HIS A 79 4.91 15.06 9.91
CA HIS A 79 4.12 16.23 9.50
C HIS A 79 2.66 15.83 9.20
N PRO A 80 1.65 16.63 9.62
CA PRO A 80 0.23 16.29 9.41
C PRO A 80 -0.17 16.02 7.96
N GLN A 81 0.54 16.58 7.00
CA GLN A 81 0.30 16.40 5.56
C GLN A 81 1.24 15.41 4.89
N SER A 82 2.18 14.80 5.62
CA SER A 82 3.07 13.77 5.08
C SER A 82 2.30 12.51 4.69
N TYR A 83 2.64 11.93 3.54
CA TYR A 83 2.09 10.64 3.11
C TYR A 83 2.55 9.50 4.02
N ARG A 84 3.74 9.59 4.58
CA ARG A 84 4.19 8.65 5.62
C ARG A 84 3.22 8.65 6.79
N ARG A 85 2.84 9.82 7.30
CA ARG A 85 1.87 9.93 8.38
C ARG A 85 0.49 9.42 7.97
N PHE A 86 0.03 9.77 6.76
CA PHE A 86 -1.22 9.24 6.22
C PHE A 86 -1.26 7.71 6.25
N MET A 87 -0.22 7.06 5.77
CA MET A 87 -0.13 5.60 5.76
C MET A 87 -0.08 5.02 7.17
N GLN A 88 0.63 5.67 8.07
CA GLN A 88 0.73 5.27 9.46
C GLN A 88 -0.65 5.27 10.13
N GLU A 89 -1.38 6.38 10.03
CA GLU A 89 -2.68 6.56 10.66
C GLU A 89 -3.80 5.70 10.05
N ASN A 90 -3.77 5.48 8.74
CA ASN A 90 -4.86 4.81 8.02
C ASN A 90 -4.65 3.31 7.81
N LEU A 91 -3.43 2.81 7.93
CA LEU A 91 -3.15 1.39 7.70
C LEU A 91 -2.09 0.82 8.66
N PHE A 92 -0.87 1.36 8.67
CA PHE A 92 0.27 0.67 9.30
C PHE A 92 0.12 0.48 10.81
N ASP A 93 -0.48 1.43 11.52
CA ASP A 93 -0.73 1.32 12.97
C ASP A 93 -1.78 0.24 13.33
N HIS A 94 -2.52 -0.24 12.34
CA HIS A 94 -3.67 -1.13 12.54
C HIS A 94 -3.41 -2.57 12.06
N ILE A 95 -2.25 -2.84 11.47
CA ILE A 95 -1.87 -4.16 10.93
C ILE A 95 -0.51 -4.60 11.45
N SER A 96 -0.19 -5.88 11.28
CA SER A 96 1.05 -6.49 11.79
C SER A 96 2.29 -6.22 10.92
N ILE A 97 2.20 -5.37 9.89
CA ILE A 97 3.35 -5.03 9.06
C ILE A 97 4.46 -4.39 9.89
N LYS A 98 5.69 -4.84 9.69
CA LYS A 98 6.83 -4.30 10.42
C LYS A 98 7.24 -2.93 9.85
N PRO A 99 7.58 -1.94 10.70
CA PRO A 99 7.98 -0.61 10.22
C PRO A 99 9.11 -0.63 9.18
N GLU A 100 10.10 -1.49 9.36
CA GLU A 100 11.22 -1.67 8.43
C GLU A 100 10.80 -2.26 7.07
N ASN A 101 9.62 -2.82 6.98
CA ASN A 101 9.04 -3.37 5.75
C ASN A 101 8.14 -2.38 5.01
N THR A 102 7.96 -1.19 5.55
CA THR A 102 7.18 -0.11 4.92
C THR A 102 8.09 0.90 4.26
N ILE A 103 7.97 1.08 2.94
CA ILE A 103 8.79 2.01 2.18
C ILE A 103 7.91 3.15 1.70
N VAL A 104 8.19 4.35 2.20
CA VAL A 104 7.66 5.62 1.71
C VAL A 104 8.86 6.50 1.40
N PRO A 105 8.90 7.21 0.26
CA PRO A 105 10.02 8.09 -0.05
C PRO A 105 10.29 9.10 1.07
N ASP A 106 11.55 9.43 1.29
CA ASP A 106 11.95 10.41 2.30
C ASP A 106 11.81 11.83 1.75
N GLY A 107 10.82 12.58 2.24
CA GLY A 107 10.58 13.96 1.84
C GLY A 107 11.70 14.93 2.24
N LEU A 108 12.55 14.55 3.19
CA LEU A 108 13.72 15.33 3.64
C LEU A 108 15.02 14.94 2.93
N ALA A 109 14.99 13.96 2.03
CA ALA A 109 16.16 13.55 1.27
C ALA A 109 16.76 14.71 0.48
N ALA A 110 18.09 14.86 0.53
CA ALA A 110 18.81 15.98 -0.09
C ALA A 110 18.82 15.89 -1.62
N ASP A 111 18.66 14.68 -2.18
CA ASP A 111 18.75 14.46 -3.62
C ASP A 111 17.80 13.34 -4.11
N ILE A 112 17.48 13.41 -5.41
CA ILE A 112 16.63 12.42 -6.11
C ILE A 112 17.26 11.02 -6.16
N PRO A 113 18.58 10.84 -6.34
CA PRO A 113 19.18 9.50 -6.33
C PRO A 113 18.91 8.70 -5.08
N THR A 114 18.88 9.32 -3.90
CA THR A 114 18.56 8.66 -2.63
C THR A 114 17.10 8.19 -2.62
N MET A 115 16.18 8.97 -3.16
CA MET A 115 14.78 8.58 -3.31
C MET A 115 14.60 7.41 -4.31
N CYS A 116 15.34 7.45 -5.43
CA CYS A 116 15.31 6.41 -6.45
C CYS A 116 15.95 5.08 -6.00
N ALA A 117 16.98 5.12 -5.17
CA ALA A 117 17.65 3.92 -4.65
C ALA A 117 16.68 3.08 -3.80
N MET A 118 15.74 3.71 -3.10
CA MET A 118 14.69 3.02 -2.35
C MET A 118 13.73 2.28 -3.30
N SER A 119 13.40 2.83 -4.47
CA SER A 119 12.51 2.19 -5.44
C SER A 119 13.19 1.05 -6.24
N LEU A 120 14.51 1.09 -6.41
CA LEU A 120 15.26 0.03 -7.09
C LEU A 120 15.37 -1.27 -6.30
N SER A 121 15.24 -1.21 -4.97
CA SER A 121 15.20 -2.41 -4.13
C SER A 121 13.88 -3.20 -4.28
N LEU A 122 12.91 -2.63 -4.98
CA LEU A 122 11.55 -3.14 -5.16
C LEU A 122 11.35 -3.89 -6.49
N ARG A 123 12.41 -4.29 -7.21
CA ARG A 123 12.27 -5.06 -8.45
C ARG A 123 11.49 -6.35 -8.23
N THR A 124 10.18 -6.22 -8.17
CA THR A 124 9.24 -7.32 -8.38
C THR A 124 8.33 -7.01 -9.56
N LYS A 125 8.20 -7.99 -10.44
CA LYS A 125 7.59 -7.87 -11.77
C LYS A 125 6.06 -7.73 -11.80
N ARG A 126 5.41 -7.33 -10.71
CA ARG A 126 3.95 -7.11 -10.67
C ARG A 126 3.63 -5.89 -9.82
N SER A 127 3.22 -4.83 -10.49
CA SER A 127 2.53 -3.72 -9.85
C SER A 127 1.02 -3.97 -9.94
N ILE A 128 0.34 -3.89 -8.81
CA ILE A 128 -1.11 -3.74 -8.82
C ILE A 128 -1.35 -2.23 -8.91
N THR A 129 -1.71 -1.77 -10.09
CA THR A 129 -2.05 -0.37 -10.32
C THR A 129 -3.55 -0.23 -10.18
N TYR A 130 -4.00 0.59 -9.26
CA TYR A 130 -5.37 1.04 -9.16
C TYR A 130 -5.50 2.33 -9.96
N ALA A 131 -6.34 2.31 -10.99
CA ALA A 131 -6.78 3.51 -11.68
C ALA A 131 -8.17 3.87 -11.13
N GLY A 132 -8.20 4.87 -10.25
CA GLY A 132 -9.44 5.56 -9.88
C GLY A 132 -9.55 6.83 -10.70
N ASP A 133 -10.73 7.07 -11.28
CA ASP A 133 -11.11 8.37 -11.85
C ASP A 133 -11.36 9.39 -10.75
#